data_293427293941057a0de05302338f9d2d
#
_entry.id   293427293941057a0de05302338f9d2d
#
_cell.length_a   1.000
_cell.length_b   1.000
_cell.length_c   1.000
_cell.angle_alpha   90.00
_cell.angle_beta   90.00
_cell.angle_gamma   90.00
#
_symmetry.space_group_name_H-M   'P 1'
#
loop_
_entity.id
_entity.type
_entity.pdbx_description
1 polymer ?
#
loop_
_entity_poly.entity_id
_entity_poly.type
_entity_poly.pdbx_seq_one_letter_code
_entity_poly.pdbx_strand_id
1 'polypeptide(L)'
;MSLKYTEDHEWIRVEGDIATVGITHHAQDALGDVVFVDLPAVGQGYAQKETAGVVESVKAAADVYMPISGEVTEVNEALRAEPSLANSDPMGAGWFFKVKLSDPSQLDALMDEAAYAEFSKD
;
A
#
# COMPACT_ATOMS: atom_id res chain seq x y z
N MET A 1 15.29 -4.57 7.75
CA MET A 1 13.99 -4.09 7.31
C MET A 1 14.15 -2.88 6.40
N SER A 2 13.49 -2.88 5.26
CA SER A 2 13.56 -1.79 4.29
C SER A 2 12.19 -1.16 4.10
N LEU A 3 12.16 0.16 3.98
CA LEU A 3 10.94 0.91 3.71
C LEU A 3 11.11 1.63 2.37
N LYS A 4 10.19 1.38 1.45
CA LYS A 4 10.20 1.97 0.11
C LYS A 4 8.85 2.59 -0.20
N TYR A 5 8.82 3.41 -1.27
CA TYR A 5 7.61 4.14 -1.66
C TYR A 5 7.45 4.13 -3.17
N THR A 6 6.18 4.22 -3.62
CA THR A 6 5.88 4.33 -5.05
C THR A 6 5.42 5.74 -5.39
N GLU A 7 5.41 6.05 -6.68
CA GLU A 7 4.89 7.34 -7.16
C GLU A 7 3.35 7.43 -7.03
N ASP A 8 2.69 6.31 -6.72
CA ASP A 8 1.25 6.29 -6.45
C ASP A 8 0.95 6.48 -4.96
N HIS A 9 1.97 6.84 -4.18
CA HIS A 9 1.85 7.12 -2.75
C HIS A 9 1.47 5.88 -1.93
N GLU A 10 2.10 4.76 -2.26
CA GLU A 10 2.01 3.53 -1.50
C GLU A 10 3.34 3.28 -0.82
N TRP A 11 3.32 2.74 0.40
CA TRP A 11 4.54 2.38 1.10
C TRP A 11 4.69 0.86 1.15
N ILE A 12 5.94 0.39 1.17
CA ILE A 12 6.27 -1.02 1.24
C ILE A 12 7.32 -1.22 2.32
N ARG A 13 7.00 -2.04 3.30
CA ARG A 13 7.93 -2.40 4.38
C ARG A 13 8.33 -3.85 4.19
N VAL A 14 9.61 -4.10 3.94
CA VAL A 14 10.11 -5.43 3.61
C VAL A 14 10.83 -6.06 4.79
N GLU A 15 10.42 -7.29 5.14
CA GLU A 15 11.10 -8.11 6.14
C GLU A 15 11.28 -9.49 5.54
N GLY A 16 12.55 -9.86 5.25
CA GLY A 16 12.82 -11.11 4.55
C GLY A 16 12.25 -11.08 3.15
N ASP A 17 11.37 -12.03 2.83
CA ASP A 17 10.72 -12.09 1.52
C ASP A 17 9.26 -11.63 1.56
N ILE A 18 8.81 -11.07 2.69
CA ILE A 18 7.45 -10.57 2.87
C ILE A 18 7.46 -9.05 2.90
N ALA A 19 6.59 -8.45 2.09
CA ALA A 19 6.39 -7.00 2.08
C ALA A 19 5.01 -6.65 2.59
N THR A 20 4.93 -5.68 3.51
CA THR A 20 3.67 -5.12 3.98
C THR A 20 3.42 -3.85 3.19
N VAL A 21 2.21 -3.69 2.67
CA VAL A 21 1.85 -2.58 1.78
C VAL A 21 0.70 -1.76 2.35
N GLY A 22 0.79 -0.46 2.22
CA GLY A 22 -0.29 0.45 2.60
C GLY A 22 -0.16 1.76 1.85
N ILE A 23 -0.97 2.75 2.21
CA ILE A 23 -0.91 4.07 1.60
C ILE A 23 -0.23 5.04 2.56
N THR A 24 0.37 6.09 2.00
CA THR A 24 1.12 7.07 2.80
C THR A 24 0.19 8.11 3.43
N HIS A 25 0.72 8.91 4.35
CA HIS A 25 0.01 10.06 4.90
C HIS A 25 -0.42 11.03 3.80
N HIS A 26 0.44 11.22 2.79
CA HIS A 26 0.12 12.08 1.66
C HIS A 26 -1.13 11.57 0.94
N ALA A 27 -1.20 10.26 0.70
CA ALA A 27 -2.34 9.66 0.00
C ALA A 27 -3.63 9.79 0.80
N GLN A 28 -3.61 9.47 2.09
CA GLN A 28 -4.81 9.53 2.90
C GLN A 28 -5.30 10.97 3.10
N ASP A 29 -4.37 11.93 3.16
CA ASP A 29 -4.73 13.33 3.30
C ASP A 29 -5.43 13.83 2.02
N ALA A 30 -4.93 13.42 0.86
CA ALA A 30 -5.53 13.78 -0.42
C ALA A 30 -6.92 13.14 -0.59
N LEU A 31 -7.10 11.92 -0.09
CA LEU A 31 -8.38 11.21 -0.18
C LEU A 31 -9.45 11.78 0.76
N GLY A 32 -9.05 12.22 1.94
CA GLY A 32 -10.00 12.56 3.00
C GLY A 32 -10.46 11.30 3.72
N ASP A 33 -11.63 11.35 4.36
CA ASP A 33 -12.13 10.25 5.19
C ASP A 33 -12.39 8.99 4.36
N VAL A 34 -11.67 7.92 4.66
CA VAL A 34 -11.83 6.63 3.99
C VAL A 34 -13.04 5.92 4.57
N VAL A 35 -13.95 5.48 3.69
CA VAL A 35 -15.21 4.85 4.10
C VAL A 35 -15.32 3.39 3.66
N PHE A 36 -14.50 2.95 2.72
CA PHE A 36 -14.52 1.58 2.23
C PHE A 36 -13.16 1.20 1.64
N VAL A 37 -12.74 -0.04 1.88
CA VAL A 37 -11.50 -0.57 1.31
C VAL A 37 -11.80 -1.94 0.72
N ASP A 38 -11.46 -2.13 -0.56
CA ASP A 38 -11.57 -3.42 -1.23
C ASP A 38 -10.16 -4.02 -1.28
N LEU A 39 -9.94 -5.08 -0.52
CA LEU A 39 -8.63 -5.70 -0.39
C LEU A 39 -8.45 -6.84 -1.39
N PRO A 40 -7.20 -7.16 -1.79
CA PRO A 40 -6.97 -8.26 -2.72
C PRO A 40 -7.27 -9.61 -2.09
N ALA A 41 -7.39 -10.65 -2.93
CA ALA A 41 -7.66 -11.99 -2.46
C ALA A 41 -6.36 -12.66 -1.97
N VAL A 42 -6.41 -13.26 -0.79
CA VAL A 42 -5.28 -14.04 -0.26
C VAL A 42 -5.03 -15.24 -1.18
N GLY A 43 -3.78 -15.49 -1.50
CA GLY A 43 -3.38 -16.57 -2.41
C GLY A 43 -3.32 -16.17 -3.87
N GLN A 44 -3.79 -14.96 -4.20
CA GLN A 44 -3.77 -14.46 -5.56
C GLN A 44 -2.41 -13.81 -5.87
N GLY A 45 -1.85 -14.13 -7.05
CA GLY A 45 -0.63 -13.48 -7.53
C GLY A 45 -0.95 -12.25 -8.36
N TYR A 46 -0.10 -11.24 -8.26
CA TYR A 46 -0.24 -9.99 -9.01
C TYR A 46 1.12 -9.56 -9.54
N ALA A 47 1.12 -8.97 -10.73
CA ALA A 47 2.31 -8.35 -11.28
C ALA A 47 2.42 -6.91 -10.77
N GLN A 48 3.63 -6.37 -10.78
CA GLN A 48 3.87 -4.98 -10.43
C GLN A 48 2.96 -4.07 -11.28
N LYS A 49 2.34 -3.09 -10.62
CA LYS A 49 1.43 -2.09 -11.21
C LYS A 49 0.04 -2.59 -11.56
N GLU A 50 -0.25 -3.88 -11.34
CA GLU A 50 -1.64 -4.35 -11.45
C GLU A 50 -2.45 -3.78 -10.28
N THR A 51 -3.74 -3.53 -10.52
CA THR A 51 -4.62 -3.08 -9.45
C THR A 51 -4.87 -4.21 -8.47
N ALA A 52 -4.48 -4.03 -7.21
CA ALA A 52 -4.66 -5.02 -6.17
C ALA A 52 -5.92 -4.76 -5.35
N GLY A 53 -6.32 -3.49 -5.23
CA GLY A 53 -7.49 -3.15 -4.45
C GLY A 53 -7.98 -1.75 -4.76
N VAL A 54 -8.98 -1.30 -4.01
CA VAL A 54 -9.56 0.03 -4.16
C VAL A 54 -9.78 0.63 -2.78
N VAL A 55 -9.51 1.92 -2.64
CA VAL A 55 -9.84 2.65 -1.44
C VAL A 55 -10.83 3.74 -1.80
N GLU A 56 -11.95 3.81 -1.07
CA GLU A 56 -12.98 4.80 -1.34
C GLU A 56 -13.12 5.74 -0.15
N SER A 57 -13.18 7.02 -0.45
CA SER A 57 -13.36 8.06 0.54
C SER A 57 -14.68 8.76 0.30
N VAL A 58 -15.00 9.73 1.17
CA VAL A 58 -16.23 10.52 1.03
C VAL A 58 -16.26 11.34 -0.25
N LYS A 59 -15.12 11.56 -0.90
CA LYS A 59 -15.05 12.41 -2.10
C LYS A 59 -14.50 11.73 -3.34
N ALA A 60 -13.86 10.55 -3.22
CA ALA A 60 -13.20 9.92 -4.36
C ALA A 60 -12.98 8.44 -4.15
N ALA A 61 -12.71 7.72 -5.24
CA ALA A 61 -12.25 6.34 -5.20
C ALA A 61 -10.90 6.30 -5.91
N ALA A 62 -9.97 5.50 -5.39
CA ALA A 62 -8.63 5.38 -5.94
C ALA A 62 -8.19 3.91 -5.97
N ASP A 63 -7.50 3.53 -7.03
CA ASP A 63 -6.95 2.17 -7.13
C ASP A 63 -5.67 2.08 -6.29
N VAL A 64 -5.50 0.94 -5.64
CA VAL A 64 -4.25 0.60 -4.97
C VAL A 64 -3.53 -0.40 -5.85
N TYR A 65 -2.37 0.01 -6.37
CA TYR A 65 -1.61 -0.81 -7.30
C TYR A 65 -0.59 -1.66 -6.56
N MET A 66 -0.22 -2.79 -7.17
CA MET A 66 0.86 -3.61 -6.63
C MET A 66 2.18 -2.87 -6.78
N PRO A 67 2.87 -2.55 -5.69
CA PRO A 67 4.17 -1.87 -5.78
C PRO A 67 5.27 -2.80 -6.28
N ILE A 68 5.11 -4.11 -6.07
CA ILE A 68 6.04 -5.14 -6.54
C ILE A 68 5.22 -6.37 -6.90
N SER A 69 5.79 -7.25 -7.74
CA SER A 69 5.14 -8.52 -8.08
C SER A 69 5.22 -9.49 -6.92
N GLY A 70 4.16 -10.25 -6.71
CA GLY A 70 4.14 -11.27 -5.68
C GLY A 70 2.76 -11.84 -5.42
N GLU A 71 2.70 -12.73 -4.44
CA GLU A 71 1.46 -13.39 -4.03
C GLU A 71 0.99 -12.80 -2.70
N VAL A 72 -0.29 -12.43 -2.64
CA VAL A 72 -0.89 -11.90 -1.41
C VAL A 72 -0.98 -13.02 -0.37
N THR A 73 -0.33 -12.81 0.77
CA THR A 73 -0.31 -13.82 1.85
C THR A 73 -1.27 -13.47 2.98
N GLU A 74 -1.61 -12.18 3.12
CA GLU A 74 -2.45 -11.73 4.23
C GLU A 74 -3.09 -10.39 3.86
N VAL A 75 -4.31 -10.16 4.35
CA VAL A 75 -4.97 -8.87 4.23
C VAL A 75 -5.36 -8.39 5.62
N ASN A 76 -5.48 -7.07 5.79
CA ASN A 76 -5.79 -6.48 7.08
C ASN A 76 -7.30 -6.42 7.30
N GLU A 77 -7.84 -7.45 7.94
CA GLU A 77 -9.28 -7.50 8.20
C GLU A 77 -9.75 -6.36 9.11
N ALA A 78 -8.88 -5.86 9.98
CA ALA A 78 -9.22 -4.73 10.84
C ALA A 78 -9.52 -3.48 10.01
N LEU A 79 -8.79 -3.30 8.91
CA LEU A 79 -9.02 -2.17 8.01
C LEU A 79 -10.35 -2.31 7.28
N ARG A 80 -10.73 -3.54 6.93
CA ARG A 80 -12.01 -3.81 6.29
C ARG A 80 -13.17 -3.48 7.23
N ALA A 81 -13.01 -3.81 8.51
CA ALA A 81 -14.03 -3.52 9.54
C ALA A 81 -14.04 -2.04 9.90
N GLU A 82 -12.89 -1.37 9.87
CA GLU A 82 -12.76 0.02 10.26
C GLU A 82 -11.88 0.77 9.26
N PRO A 83 -12.46 1.19 8.11
CA PRO A 83 -11.68 1.84 7.05
C PRO A 83 -10.94 3.11 7.49
N SER A 84 -11.43 3.80 8.52
CA SER A 84 -10.80 5.01 9.02
C SER A 84 -9.39 4.79 9.58
N LEU A 85 -8.99 3.53 9.81
CA LEU A 85 -7.60 3.23 10.19
C LEU A 85 -6.61 3.71 9.11
N ALA A 86 -7.03 3.74 7.85
CA ALA A 86 -6.19 4.26 6.78
C ALA A 86 -5.89 5.75 6.95
N ASN A 87 -6.77 6.48 7.64
CA ASN A 87 -6.59 7.89 7.94
C ASN A 87 -5.79 8.09 9.23
N SER A 88 -6.16 7.36 10.28
CA SER A 88 -5.59 7.59 11.62
C SER A 88 -4.18 7.02 11.77
N ASP A 89 -3.89 5.90 11.09
CA ASP A 89 -2.58 5.25 11.24
C ASP A 89 -2.19 4.51 9.94
N PRO A 90 -2.04 5.25 8.83
CA PRO A 90 -1.80 4.63 7.53
C PRO A 90 -0.50 3.83 7.44
N MET A 91 0.51 4.19 8.22
CA MET A 91 1.81 3.52 8.19
C MET A 91 1.93 2.43 9.25
N GLY A 92 0.91 2.22 10.06
CA GLY A 92 0.90 1.22 11.13
C GLY A 92 -0.32 0.34 11.04
N ALA A 93 -1.28 0.51 11.96
CA ALA A 93 -2.47 -0.35 12.03
C ALA A 93 -3.32 -0.34 10.77
N GLY A 94 -3.19 0.69 9.94
CA GLY A 94 -3.93 0.83 8.67
C GLY A 94 -3.26 0.21 7.46
N TRP A 95 -2.35 -0.74 7.63
CA TRP A 95 -1.74 -1.44 6.49
C TRP A 95 -2.81 -2.19 5.70
N PHE A 96 -2.56 -2.40 4.40
CA PHE A 96 -3.56 -2.99 3.50
C PHE A 96 -3.40 -4.50 3.33
N PHE A 97 -2.22 -4.94 2.88
CA PHE A 97 -2.00 -6.36 2.62
C PHE A 97 -0.51 -6.70 2.69
N LYS A 98 -0.21 -8.00 2.78
CA LYS A 98 1.16 -8.50 2.77
C LYS A 98 1.35 -9.38 1.55
N VAL A 99 2.55 -9.32 0.98
CA VAL A 99 2.90 -9.98 -0.29
C VAL A 99 4.20 -10.74 -0.11
N LYS A 100 4.23 -11.97 -0.60
CA LYS A 100 5.49 -12.69 -0.73
C LYS A 100 6.13 -12.28 -2.04
N LEU A 101 7.33 -11.73 -1.98
CA LEU A 101 8.02 -11.18 -3.15
C LEU A 101 8.36 -12.26 -4.16
N SER A 102 8.04 -12.05 -5.44
CA SER A 102 8.44 -12.93 -6.51
C SER A 102 9.67 -12.41 -7.25
N ASP A 103 9.89 -11.09 -7.19
CA ASP A 103 11.05 -10.46 -7.82
C ASP A 103 11.58 -9.32 -6.94
N PRO A 104 12.44 -9.64 -5.96
CA PRO A 104 12.96 -8.61 -5.05
C PRO A 104 13.73 -7.48 -5.75
N SER A 105 14.21 -7.70 -6.97
CA SER A 105 14.94 -6.66 -7.70
C SER A 105 14.05 -5.46 -8.03
N GLN A 106 12.74 -5.64 -8.05
CA GLN A 106 11.79 -4.55 -8.31
C GLN A 106 11.85 -3.48 -7.21
N LEU A 107 12.31 -3.84 -6.02
CA LEU A 107 12.46 -2.89 -4.93
C LEU A 107 13.48 -1.80 -5.25
N ASP A 108 14.46 -2.10 -6.09
CA ASP A 108 15.52 -1.15 -6.44
C ASP A 108 14.97 0.02 -7.26
N ALA A 109 13.84 -0.16 -7.92
CA ALA A 109 13.20 0.89 -8.71
C ALA A 109 12.31 1.80 -7.88
N LEU A 110 12.06 1.44 -6.62
CA LEU A 110 11.20 2.22 -5.74
C LEU A 110 12.00 3.29 -5.00
N MET A 111 11.29 4.32 -4.54
CA MET A 111 11.90 5.43 -3.82
C MET A 111 12.19 5.05 -2.37
N ASP A 112 13.32 5.50 -1.83
CA ASP A 112 13.54 5.43 -0.39
C ASP A 112 12.83 6.64 0.25
N GLU A 113 12.92 6.74 1.56
CA GLU A 113 12.21 7.79 2.31
C GLU A 113 12.64 9.19 1.87
N ALA A 114 13.92 9.42 1.66
CA ALA A 114 14.42 10.73 1.24
C ALA A 114 13.93 11.10 -0.16
N ALA A 115 13.96 10.15 -1.10
CA ALA A 115 13.50 10.38 -2.47
C ALA A 115 12.00 10.62 -2.49
N TYR A 116 11.23 9.88 -1.71
CA TYR A 116 9.79 10.05 -1.63
C TYR A 116 9.42 11.39 -1.01
N ALA A 117 10.14 11.82 0.02
CA ALA A 117 9.89 13.11 0.66
C ALA A 117 10.05 14.25 -0.35
N GLU A 118 11.05 14.15 -1.22
CA GLU A 118 11.28 15.13 -2.27
C GLU A 118 10.19 15.07 -3.34
N PHE A 119 9.82 13.84 -3.74
CA PHE A 119 8.77 13.61 -4.75
C PHE A 119 7.40 14.11 -4.30
N SER A 120 7.03 13.89 -3.04
CA SER A 120 5.72 14.27 -2.50
C SER A 120 5.64 15.71 -2.02
N LYS A 121 6.73 16.42 -2.12
CA LYS A 121 6.81 17.82 -1.70
C LYS A 121 6.11 18.72 -2.73
N ASP A 122 5.24 19.57 -2.26
CA ASP A 122 4.52 20.53 -3.10
C ASP A 122 5.04 21.94 -2.90
#